data_194ebf9d38535c5fcf38be5de5e0bdf7
#
_entry.id   194ebf9d38535c5fcf38be5de5e0bdf7
#
_cell.length_a   1.000
_cell.length_b   1.000
_cell.length_c   1.000
_cell.angle_alpha   90.00
_cell.angle_beta   90.00
_cell.angle_gamma   90.00
#
_symmetry.space_group_name_H-M   'P 1'
#
loop_
_entity.id
_entity.type
_entity.pdbx_description
1 polymer ?
#
loop_
_entity_poly.entity_id
_entity_poly.type
_entity_poly.pdbx_seq_one_letter_code
_entity_poly.pdbx_strand_id
1 'polypeptide(L)'
;MGLTQQQVQERINQGLTNESDLSTDKTTKEIIVSNTFTYFNLIFLIITVLLCLVGSFRNLTFLPIVIGNTLIGIIQEVRAKRTLDKMNLLNAPHAIVVRDGVKQKIETEQLVQDDEIILEAGNQICADAVVVEGSVQVNESLLTGEADEVEKNPGDELFSGSFVVSGRCHAELTHVGNESYIAKLSQEAKTMGSGEQSEMIRSINQIVKWVGIVIIPIGLLLFYQSHFINHETIRRSVTATVAAIIGMIPEGLYLLTTIALALSTMKLASRKVLLHDMKSIEALARVDVLCVDKTGTITEPTMNVKQIICSKNGKNLLHTPEELQELLVDYTLASNDNNA
;
A
#
# COMPACT_ATOMS: atom_id res chain seq x y z
N MET A 1 -13.92 -21.88 23.97
CA MET A 1 -13.57 -20.99 25.10
C MET A 1 -12.60 -19.88 24.69
N GLY A 2 -11.95 -19.98 23.59
CA GLY A 2 -10.94 -19.04 23.10
C GLY A 2 -9.66 -18.99 23.97
N LEU A 3 -8.64 -18.30 23.50
CA LEU A 3 -7.36 -18.15 24.20
C LEU A 3 -7.52 -17.26 25.44
N THR A 4 -6.78 -17.60 26.51
CA THR A 4 -6.61 -16.71 27.67
C THR A 4 -5.59 -15.60 27.34
N GLN A 5 -5.66 -14.49 28.07
CA GLN A 5 -4.76 -13.37 27.86
C GLN A 5 -3.27 -13.76 28.05
N GLN A 6 -3.00 -14.73 28.90
CA GLN A 6 -1.63 -15.26 29.09
C GLN A 6 -1.15 -16.05 27.86
N GLN A 7 -2.00 -16.86 27.24
CA GLN A 7 -1.72 -17.60 26.01
C GLN A 7 -1.53 -16.64 24.83
N VAL A 8 -2.35 -15.61 24.71
CA VAL A 8 -2.16 -14.56 23.69
C VAL A 8 -0.78 -13.92 23.81
N GLN A 9 -0.36 -13.55 25.03
CA GLN A 9 0.95 -12.94 25.23
C GLN A 9 2.09 -13.92 24.90
N GLU A 10 1.89 -15.20 25.13
CA GLU A 10 2.86 -16.24 24.76
C GLU A 10 2.99 -16.35 23.23
N ARG A 11 1.87 -16.32 22.48
CA ARG A 11 1.88 -16.32 21.01
C ARG A 11 2.57 -15.06 20.44
N ILE A 12 2.30 -13.89 21.03
CA ILE A 12 2.97 -12.64 20.66
C ILE A 12 4.50 -12.77 20.88
N ASN A 13 4.94 -13.30 22.01
CA ASN A 13 6.36 -13.48 22.31
C ASN A 13 7.04 -14.48 21.37
N GLN A 14 6.29 -15.43 20.81
CA GLN A 14 6.75 -16.40 19.81
C GLN A 14 6.74 -15.82 18.39
N GLY A 15 6.23 -14.61 18.20
CA GLY A 15 6.09 -13.98 16.87
C GLY A 15 4.96 -14.56 16.02
N LEU A 16 4.00 -15.26 16.63
CA LEU A 16 2.85 -15.88 15.99
C LEU A 16 1.69 -14.88 15.89
N THR A 17 1.96 -13.69 15.37
CA THR A 17 1.01 -12.59 15.16
C THR A 17 0.62 -12.49 13.70
N ASN A 18 -0.56 -11.93 13.42
CA ASN A 18 -1.03 -11.69 12.06
C ASN A 18 -0.44 -10.39 11.45
N GLU A 19 0.66 -9.88 11.99
CA GLU A 19 1.45 -8.86 11.36
C GLU A 19 2.12 -9.43 10.10
N SER A 20 1.89 -8.81 8.96
CA SER A 20 2.53 -9.21 7.71
C SER A 20 3.48 -8.13 7.21
N ASP A 21 4.71 -8.51 6.83
CA ASP A 21 5.69 -7.64 6.15
C ASP A 21 5.27 -7.30 4.70
N LEU A 22 4.01 -7.48 4.37
CA LEU A 22 3.46 -7.20 3.05
C LEU A 22 3.37 -5.70 2.73
N SER A 23 3.62 -4.83 3.72
CA SER A 23 3.71 -3.39 3.47
C SER A 23 4.83 -3.12 2.47
N THR A 24 4.43 -2.72 1.27
CA THR A 24 5.34 -2.25 0.19
C THR A 24 5.96 -0.89 0.52
N ASP A 25 5.64 -0.34 1.67
CA ASP A 25 6.03 1.00 2.05
C ASP A 25 7.46 1.04 2.58
N LYS A 26 8.26 1.91 1.95
CA LYS A 26 9.63 2.17 2.40
C LYS A 26 9.65 2.57 3.88
N THR A 27 10.57 2.01 4.62
CA THR A 27 10.82 2.47 5.99
C THR A 27 11.38 3.90 6.00
N THR A 28 11.22 4.62 7.11
CA THR A 28 11.80 5.97 7.24
C THR A 28 13.31 5.98 7.01
N LYS A 29 14.01 4.90 7.37
CA LYS A 29 15.45 4.76 7.11
C LYS A 29 15.74 4.64 5.63
N GLU A 30 14.97 3.85 4.90
CA GLU A 30 15.10 3.70 3.44
C GLU A 30 14.81 5.01 2.71
N ILE A 31 13.84 5.80 3.17
CA ILE A 31 13.57 7.13 2.64
C ILE A 31 14.79 8.04 2.81
N ILE A 32 15.40 8.06 3.99
CA ILE A 32 16.59 8.88 4.26
C ILE A 32 17.76 8.42 3.38
N VAL A 33 18.02 7.11 3.32
CA VAL A 33 19.11 6.56 2.54
C VAL A 33 18.91 6.81 1.05
N SER A 34 17.71 6.55 0.51
CA SER A 34 17.41 6.74 -0.91
C SER A 34 17.49 8.20 -1.37
N ASN A 35 17.13 9.16 -0.51
CA ASN A 35 17.26 10.59 -0.80
C ASN A 35 18.69 11.11 -0.61
N THR A 36 19.47 10.51 0.28
CA THR A 36 20.86 10.94 0.54
C THR A 36 21.83 10.37 -0.48
N PHE A 37 21.73 9.08 -0.81
CA PHE A 37 22.63 8.40 -1.74
C PHE A 37 22.06 8.38 -3.17
N THR A 38 21.70 9.56 -3.67
CA THR A 38 21.33 9.71 -5.08
C THR A 38 22.59 9.80 -5.96
N TYR A 39 22.44 9.44 -7.23
CA TYR A 39 23.52 9.58 -8.21
C TYR A 39 24.07 11.00 -8.27
N PHE A 40 23.22 12.00 -8.19
CA PHE A 40 23.64 13.40 -8.17
C PHE A 40 24.39 13.81 -6.90
N ASN A 41 23.94 13.37 -5.75
CA ASN A 41 24.64 13.66 -4.50
C ASN A 41 26.05 13.04 -4.50
N LEU A 42 26.24 11.89 -5.16
CA LEU A 42 27.54 11.29 -5.36
C LEU A 42 28.42 12.17 -6.24
N ILE A 43 27.90 12.70 -7.36
CA ILE A 43 28.63 13.64 -8.23
C ILE A 43 29.01 14.89 -7.43
N PHE A 44 28.06 15.48 -6.68
CA PHE A 44 28.37 16.65 -5.86
C PHE A 44 29.40 16.37 -4.77
N LEU A 45 29.41 15.18 -4.21
CA LEU A 45 30.45 14.76 -3.26
C LEU A 45 31.83 14.73 -3.93
N ILE A 46 31.94 14.14 -5.12
CA ILE A 46 33.19 14.12 -5.91
C ILE A 46 33.65 15.55 -6.23
N ILE A 47 32.74 16.41 -6.69
CA ILE A 47 33.01 17.81 -6.99
C ILE A 47 33.50 18.55 -5.74
N THR A 48 32.86 18.32 -4.59
CA THR A 48 33.25 18.90 -3.32
C THR A 48 34.68 18.52 -2.95
N VAL A 49 35.01 17.23 -3.05
CA VAL A 49 36.37 16.73 -2.78
C VAL A 49 37.39 17.38 -3.72
N LEU A 50 37.10 17.46 -5.02
CA LEU A 50 37.97 18.10 -6.01
C LEU A 50 38.20 19.58 -5.69
N LEU A 51 37.16 20.35 -5.34
CA LEU A 51 37.29 21.75 -4.95
C LEU A 51 38.09 21.94 -3.66
N CYS A 52 37.94 21.03 -2.70
CA CYS A 52 38.74 21.06 -1.46
C CYS A 52 40.22 20.77 -1.74
N LEU A 53 40.54 19.79 -2.59
CA LEU A 53 41.92 19.45 -2.96
C LEU A 53 42.61 20.60 -3.65
N VAL A 54 41.91 21.37 -4.47
CA VAL A 54 42.44 22.55 -5.19
C VAL A 54 42.41 23.83 -4.31
N GLY A 55 41.90 23.74 -3.08
CA GLY A 55 41.81 24.85 -2.14
C GLY A 55 40.82 25.95 -2.54
N SER A 56 39.76 25.58 -3.28
CA SER A 56 38.77 26.52 -3.82
C SER A 56 37.49 26.59 -3.01
N PHE A 57 37.58 26.83 -1.70
CA PHE A 57 36.46 26.79 -0.73
C PHE A 57 35.33 27.80 -1.05
N ARG A 58 35.63 28.94 -1.71
CA ARG A 58 34.59 29.91 -2.09
C ARG A 58 33.55 29.38 -3.07
N ASN A 59 33.88 28.32 -3.78
CA ASN A 59 32.99 27.73 -4.79
C ASN A 59 32.13 26.57 -4.23
N LEU A 60 32.16 26.32 -2.91
CA LEU A 60 31.28 25.36 -2.22
C LEU A 60 29.90 25.96 -1.89
N THR A 61 29.55 27.11 -2.46
CA THR A 61 28.24 27.77 -2.25
C THR A 61 27.04 26.96 -2.72
N PHE A 62 27.25 25.93 -3.56
CA PHE A 62 26.18 25.00 -3.96
C PHE A 62 25.81 23.98 -2.85
N LEU A 63 26.72 23.68 -1.91
CA LEU A 63 26.50 22.68 -0.86
C LEU A 63 25.25 22.97 0.00
N PRO A 64 25.01 24.20 0.51
CA PRO A 64 23.77 24.52 1.22
C PRO A 64 22.52 24.24 0.39
N ILE A 65 22.57 24.41 -0.93
CA ILE A 65 21.43 24.16 -1.83
C ILE A 65 21.19 22.66 -1.94
N VAL A 66 22.25 21.85 -2.18
CA VAL A 66 22.16 20.38 -2.24
C VAL A 66 21.65 19.80 -0.93
N ILE A 67 22.19 20.25 0.20
CA ILE A 67 21.74 19.81 1.53
C ILE A 67 20.27 20.21 1.75
N GLY A 68 19.92 21.45 1.40
CA GLY A 68 18.55 21.95 1.52
C GLY A 68 17.56 21.12 0.68
N ASN A 69 17.88 20.83 -0.56
CA ASN A 69 17.07 20.02 -1.47
C ASN A 69 16.90 18.59 -0.92
N THR A 70 17.98 17.97 -0.45
CA THR A 70 17.93 16.64 0.16
C THR A 70 17.04 16.63 1.41
N LEU A 71 17.17 17.61 2.29
CA LEU A 71 16.33 17.73 3.49
C LEU A 71 14.86 17.96 3.16
N ILE A 72 14.58 18.83 2.19
CA ILE A 72 13.21 19.06 1.71
C ILE A 72 12.61 17.77 1.16
N GLY A 73 13.33 17.03 0.33
CA GLY A 73 12.90 15.74 -0.21
C GLY A 73 12.56 14.74 0.89
N ILE A 74 13.46 14.56 1.86
CA ILE A 74 13.24 13.67 3.02
C ILE A 74 12.00 14.08 3.82
N ILE A 75 11.88 15.37 4.17
CA ILE A 75 10.75 15.87 4.97
C ILE A 75 9.43 15.65 4.25
N GLN A 76 9.38 15.86 2.94
CA GLN A 76 8.17 15.70 2.15
C GLN A 76 7.77 14.23 2.01
N GLU A 77 8.72 13.34 1.70
CA GLU A 77 8.44 11.91 1.57
C GLU A 77 8.01 11.30 2.92
N VAL A 78 8.66 11.70 4.03
CA VAL A 78 8.25 11.29 5.38
C VAL A 78 6.86 11.82 5.75
N ARG A 79 6.53 13.07 5.38
CA ARG A 79 5.17 13.61 5.61
C ARG A 79 4.13 12.87 4.79
N ALA A 80 4.40 12.59 3.52
CA ALA A 80 3.51 11.83 2.65
C ALA A 80 3.26 10.43 3.24
N LYS A 81 4.33 9.72 3.63
CA LYS A 81 4.22 8.42 4.30
C LYS A 81 3.34 8.49 5.55
N ARG A 82 3.61 9.42 6.47
CA ARG A 82 2.80 9.56 7.70
C ARG A 82 1.33 9.85 7.43
N THR A 83 1.01 10.52 6.33
CA THR A 83 -0.37 10.77 5.94
C THR A 83 -1.04 9.50 5.46
N LEU A 84 -0.34 8.69 4.65
CA LEU A 84 -0.82 7.37 4.21
C LEU A 84 -1.00 6.41 5.38
N ASP A 85 -0.01 6.32 6.28
CA ASP A 85 -0.07 5.49 7.48
C ASP A 85 -1.30 5.81 8.34
N LYS A 86 -1.59 7.12 8.54
CA LYS A 86 -2.79 7.55 9.28
C LYS A 86 -4.10 7.14 8.58
N MET A 87 -4.14 7.19 7.26
CA MET A 87 -5.33 6.79 6.51
C MET A 87 -5.53 5.27 6.56
N ASN A 88 -4.45 4.51 6.48
CA ASN A 88 -4.49 3.05 6.60
C ASN A 88 -5.00 2.62 7.98
N LEU A 89 -4.55 3.28 9.06
CA LEU A 89 -5.04 3.03 10.42
C LEU A 89 -6.55 3.31 10.60
N LEU A 90 -7.09 4.32 9.91
CA LEU A 90 -8.53 4.64 9.99
C LEU A 90 -9.42 3.60 9.29
N ASN A 91 -8.87 2.84 8.38
CA ASN A 91 -9.56 1.81 7.60
C ASN A 91 -9.04 0.40 7.90
N ALA A 92 -8.30 0.21 9.00
CA ALA A 92 -7.79 -1.09 9.39
C ALA A 92 -8.96 -2.09 9.52
N PRO A 93 -8.89 -3.25 8.85
CA PRO A 93 -9.92 -4.25 8.98
C PRO A 93 -9.94 -4.79 10.41
N HIS A 94 -11.15 -5.13 10.90
CA HIS A 94 -11.35 -5.65 12.24
C HIS A 94 -11.91 -7.06 12.15
N ALA A 95 -11.55 -7.90 13.12
CA ALA A 95 -12.13 -9.22 13.31
C ALA A 95 -12.80 -9.32 14.70
N ILE A 96 -13.80 -10.20 14.80
CA ILE A 96 -14.42 -10.54 16.07
C ILE A 96 -13.74 -11.82 16.57
N VAL A 97 -13.05 -11.71 17.71
CA VAL A 97 -12.34 -12.82 18.36
C VAL A 97 -12.99 -13.15 19.69
N VAL A 98 -12.91 -14.42 20.06
CA VAL A 98 -13.33 -14.90 21.39
C VAL A 98 -12.08 -15.15 22.23
N ARG A 99 -11.86 -14.33 23.27
CA ARG A 99 -10.76 -14.50 24.23
C ARG A 99 -11.33 -14.47 25.65
N ASP A 100 -10.86 -15.34 26.52
CA ASP A 100 -11.40 -15.52 27.90
C ASP A 100 -12.91 -15.70 27.92
N GLY A 101 -13.51 -16.31 26.87
CA GLY A 101 -14.95 -16.50 26.72
C GLY A 101 -15.75 -15.24 26.37
N VAL A 102 -15.07 -14.11 26.11
CA VAL A 102 -15.69 -12.83 25.75
C VAL A 102 -15.40 -12.49 24.30
N LYS A 103 -16.45 -12.05 23.58
CA LYS A 103 -16.31 -11.55 22.21
C LYS A 103 -15.69 -10.15 22.23
N GLN A 104 -14.63 -9.97 21.46
CA GLN A 104 -13.91 -8.70 21.34
C GLN A 104 -13.72 -8.36 19.87
N LYS A 105 -13.91 -7.10 19.52
CA LYS A 105 -13.58 -6.59 18.20
C LYS A 105 -12.17 -6.00 18.22
N ILE A 106 -11.24 -6.61 17.51
CA ILE A 106 -9.84 -6.19 17.47
C ILE A 106 -9.40 -5.94 16.02
N GLU A 107 -8.30 -5.21 15.84
CA GLU A 107 -7.65 -5.06 14.56
C GLU A 107 -7.07 -6.40 14.10
N THR A 108 -7.13 -6.68 12.80
CA THR A 108 -6.67 -7.95 12.24
C THR A 108 -5.19 -8.23 12.48
N GLU A 109 -4.37 -7.19 12.62
CA GLU A 109 -2.95 -7.31 12.93
C GLU A 109 -2.69 -7.83 14.37
N GLN A 110 -3.66 -7.64 15.28
CA GLN A 110 -3.58 -8.10 16.67
C GLN A 110 -4.05 -9.54 16.88
N LEU A 111 -4.49 -10.21 15.82
CA LEU A 111 -4.81 -11.62 15.84
C LEU A 111 -3.53 -12.45 16.05
N VAL A 112 -3.66 -13.54 16.76
CA VAL A 112 -2.57 -14.51 16.98
C VAL A 112 -2.99 -15.90 16.53
N GLN A 113 -2.04 -16.76 16.29
CA GLN A 113 -2.33 -18.17 15.98
C GLN A 113 -3.13 -18.82 17.11
N ASP A 114 -4.03 -19.73 16.76
CA ASP A 114 -4.98 -20.42 17.63
C ASP A 114 -6.09 -19.51 18.24
N ASP A 115 -6.20 -18.24 17.79
CA ASP A 115 -7.37 -17.43 18.14
C ASP A 115 -8.65 -18.01 17.56
N GLU A 116 -9.73 -18.02 18.35
CA GLU A 116 -11.07 -18.36 17.91
C GLU A 116 -11.76 -17.10 17.38
N ILE A 117 -12.01 -17.06 16.06
CA ILE A 117 -12.69 -15.94 15.39
C ILE A 117 -14.13 -16.30 15.02
N ILE A 118 -14.97 -15.27 14.93
CA ILE A 118 -16.34 -15.40 14.43
C ILE A 118 -16.40 -14.75 13.06
N LEU A 119 -16.82 -15.53 12.09
CA LEU A 119 -17.01 -15.09 10.70
C LEU A 119 -18.50 -15.07 10.37
N GLU A 120 -18.94 -13.98 9.76
CA GLU A 120 -20.31 -13.75 9.32
C GLU A 120 -20.33 -13.25 7.88
N ALA A 121 -21.49 -13.30 7.22
CA ALA A 121 -21.65 -12.79 5.87
C ALA A 121 -21.09 -11.37 5.70
N GLY A 122 -20.30 -11.16 4.65
CA GLY A 122 -19.59 -9.92 4.35
C GLY A 122 -18.21 -9.77 5.03
N ASN A 123 -17.80 -10.73 5.89
CA ASN A 123 -16.48 -10.69 6.49
C ASN A 123 -15.42 -11.23 5.51
N GLN A 124 -14.28 -10.57 5.49
CA GLN A 124 -13.08 -11.11 4.85
C GLN A 124 -12.35 -12.03 5.82
N ILE A 125 -11.87 -13.16 5.32
CA ILE A 125 -11.03 -14.09 6.08
C ILE A 125 -9.62 -13.51 6.13
N CYS A 126 -9.20 -13.08 7.33
CA CYS A 126 -7.99 -12.28 7.54
C CYS A 126 -6.70 -13.13 7.67
N ALA A 127 -6.86 -14.39 8.08
CA ALA A 127 -5.78 -15.36 8.27
C ALA A 127 -6.34 -16.75 7.97
N ASP A 128 -5.48 -17.74 7.70
CA ASP A 128 -5.96 -19.08 7.45
C ASP A 128 -6.53 -19.70 8.72
N ALA A 129 -7.64 -20.39 8.60
CA ALA A 129 -8.39 -20.91 9.72
C ALA A 129 -9.02 -22.28 9.40
N VAL A 130 -9.49 -22.96 10.43
CA VAL A 130 -10.32 -24.17 10.28
C VAL A 130 -11.67 -23.92 10.96
N VAL A 131 -12.76 -24.28 10.30
CA VAL A 131 -14.11 -24.17 10.87
C VAL A 131 -14.24 -25.12 12.05
N VAL A 132 -14.62 -24.59 13.23
CA VAL A 132 -14.84 -25.37 14.44
C VAL A 132 -16.33 -25.67 14.64
N GLU A 133 -17.19 -24.67 14.42
CA GLU A 133 -18.63 -24.78 14.62
C GLU A 133 -19.38 -23.89 13.62
N GLY A 134 -20.53 -24.34 13.13
CA GLY A 134 -21.36 -23.65 12.14
C GLY A 134 -20.97 -23.99 10.72
N SER A 135 -21.56 -23.28 9.74
CA SER A 135 -21.23 -23.44 8.32
C SER A 135 -21.29 -22.09 7.61
N VAL A 136 -20.48 -21.90 6.60
CA VAL A 136 -20.41 -20.68 5.78
C VAL A 136 -20.24 -21.03 4.31
N GLN A 137 -20.79 -20.17 3.44
CA GLN A 137 -20.44 -20.17 2.03
C GLN A 137 -19.37 -19.12 1.79
N VAL A 138 -18.28 -19.51 1.14
CA VAL A 138 -17.10 -18.70 0.95
C VAL A 138 -16.83 -18.51 -0.54
N ASN A 139 -16.55 -17.29 -0.93
CA ASN A 139 -16.05 -16.98 -2.26
C ASN A 139 -14.51 -16.97 -2.25
N GLU A 140 -13.91 -17.92 -2.94
CA GLU A 140 -12.46 -18.10 -3.06
C GLU A 140 -11.91 -17.57 -4.40
N SER A 141 -12.67 -16.77 -5.14
CA SER A 141 -12.32 -16.32 -6.49
C SER A 141 -10.99 -15.57 -6.59
N LEU A 142 -10.59 -14.86 -5.54
CA LEU A 142 -9.28 -14.19 -5.47
C LEU A 142 -8.11 -15.18 -5.44
N LEU A 143 -8.34 -16.41 -5.00
CA LEU A 143 -7.32 -17.45 -4.86
C LEU A 143 -7.33 -18.42 -6.03
N THR A 144 -8.52 -18.87 -6.44
CA THR A 144 -8.72 -19.92 -7.44
C THR A 144 -9.02 -19.35 -8.83
N GLY A 145 -9.51 -18.11 -8.91
CA GLY A 145 -10.04 -17.51 -10.14
C GLY A 145 -11.46 -17.97 -10.48
N GLU A 146 -12.06 -18.87 -9.70
CA GLU A 146 -13.41 -19.39 -9.90
C GLU A 146 -14.38 -18.64 -8.98
N ALA A 147 -15.50 -18.18 -9.57
CA ALA A 147 -16.48 -17.36 -8.85
C ALA A 147 -17.52 -18.19 -8.07
N ASP A 148 -17.42 -19.52 -8.12
CA ASP A 148 -18.36 -20.42 -7.46
C ASP A 148 -18.16 -20.36 -5.93
N GLU A 149 -19.29 -20.30 -5.22
CA GLU A 149 -19.30 -20.30 -3.75
C GLU A 149 -19.07 -21.72 -3.23
N VAL A 150 -18.14 -21.85 -2.29
CA VAL A 150 -17.79 -23.14 -1.68
C VAL A 150 -18.37 -23.21 -0.28
N GLU A 151 -19.16 -24.23 0.01
CA GLU A 151 -19.67 -24.49 1.36
C GLU A 151 -18.54 -25.07 2.22
N LYS A 152 -18.36 -24.48 3.42
CA LYS A 152 -17.37 -24.91 4.42
C LYS A 152 -18.09 -25.33 5.69
N ASN A 153 -17.82 -26.55 6.10
CA ASN A 153 -18.39 -27.21 7.28
C ASN A 153 -17.33 -27.42 8.35
N PRO A 154 -17.67 -27.80 9.59
CA PRO A 154 -16.70 -28.07 10.65
C PRO A 154 -15.61 -29.05 10.21
N GLY A 155 -14.36 -28.65 10.37
CA GLY A 155 -13.15 -29.36 9.92
C GLY A 155 -12.60 -28.89 8.58
N ASP A 156 -13.33 -28.07 7.80
CA ASP A 156 -12.86 -27.54 6.53
C ASP A 156 -11.94 -26.33 6.74
N GLU A 157 -10.96 -26.18 5.83
CA GLU A 157 -10.01 -25.08 5.81
C GLU A 157 -10.63 -23.83 5.16
N LEU A 158 -10.33 -22.68 5.77
CA LEU A 158 -10.64 -21.34 5.29
C LEU A 158 -9.33 -20.64 4.94
N PHE A 159 -9.23 -20.14 3.73
CA PHE A 159 -8.03 -19.47 3.25
C PHE A 159 -8.14 -17.94 3.37
N SER A 160 -7.08 -17.33 3.88
CA SER A 160 -6.96 -15.87 3.95
C SER A 160 -7.11 -15.22 2.57
N GLY A 161 -7.79 -14.07 2.52
CA GLY A 161 -8.12 -13.38 1.27
C GLY A 161 -9.49 -13.69 0.69
N SER A 162 -10.14 -14.79 1.11
CA SER A 162 -11.50 -15.14 0.72
C SER A 162 -12.55 -14.33 1.48
N PHE A 163 -13.79 -14.32 0.98
CA PHE A 163 -14.90 -13.61 1.59
C PHE A 163 -16.05 -14.58 1.97
N VAL A 164 -16.60 -14.38 3.15
CA VAL A 164 -17.83 -15.08 3.55
C VAL A 164 -19.02 -14.44 2.86
N VAL A 165 -19.75 -15.22 2.06
CA VAL A 165 -20.92 -14.77 1.30
C VAL A 165 -22.18 -14.91 2.14
N SER A 166 -22.35 -16.06 2.81
CA SER A 166 -23.51 -16.32 3.67
C SER A 166 -23.16 -17.25 4.80
N GLY A 167 -24.02 -17.31 5.83
CA GLY A 167 -23.86 -18.15 6.99
C GLY A 167 -23.03 -17.49 8.10
N ARG A 168 -22.74 -18.31 9.12
CA ARG A 168 -21.93 -17.92 10.28
C ARG A 168 -21.18 -19.11 10.83
N CYS A 169 -19.91 -18.93 11.15
CA CYS A 169 -19.11 -19.96 11.79
C CYS A 169 -18.18 -19.40 12.87
N HIS A 170 -17.75 -20.30 13.75
CA HIS A 170 -16.57 -20.12 14.59
C HIS A 170 -15.41 -20.86 13.93
N ALA A 171 -14.28 -20.20 13.80
CA ALA A 171 -13.08 -20.77 13.19
C ALA A 171 -11.85 -20.50 14.05
N GLU A 172 -10.93 -21.44 14.07
CA GLU A 172 -9.65 -21.34 14.78
C GLU A 172 -8.54 -21.02 13.79
N LEU A 173 -7.75 -19.98 14.08
CA LEU A 173 -6.65 -19.54 13.21
C LEU A 173 -5.49 -20.55 13.22
N THR A 174 -5.10 -21.02 12.05
CA THR A 174 -4.01 -21.99 11.86
C THR A 174 -2.71 -21.35 11.44
N HIS A 175 -2.76 -20.43 10.44
CA HIS A 175 -1.59 -19.72 9.93
C HIS A 175 -1.88 -18.22 9.90
N VAL A 176 -0.95 -17.44 10.47
CA VAL A 176 -1.07 -15.98 10.61
C VAL A 176 0.12 -15.26 9.96
N GLY A 177 -0.06 -13.99 9.67
CA GLY A 177 0.99 -13.12 9.15
C GLY A 177 1.62 -13.64 7.86
N ASN A 178 2.95 -13.75 7.83
CA ASN A 178 3.70 -14.17 6.64
C ASN A 178 3.49 -15.65 6.28
N GLU A 179 2.94 -16.46 7.18
CA GLU A 179 2.66 -17.85 6.94
C GLU A 179 1.28 -18.11 6.34
N SER A 180 0.41 -17.12 6.30
CA SER A 180 -0.91 -17.21 5.68
C SER A 180 -0.81 -17.43 4.17
N TYR A 181 -1.84 -18.08 3.60
CA TYR A 181 -1.91 -18.41 2.18
C TYR A 181 -1.78 -17.15 1.28
N ILE A 182 -2.52 -16.08 1.62
CA ILE A 182 -2.47 -14.82 0.86
C ILE A 182 -1.09 -14.15 0.94
N ALA A 183 -0.39 -14.28 2.07
CA ALA A 183 0.95 -13.73 2.24
C ALA A 183 1.96 -14.48 1.37
N LYS A 184 1.92 -15.81 1.34
CA LYS A 184 2.77 -16.63 0.48
C LYS A 184 2.51 -16.34 -1.00
N LEU A 185 1.25 -16.29 -1.42
CA LEU A 185 0.87 -15.94 -2.80
C LEU A 185 1.39 -14.55 -3.19
N SER A 186 1.24 -13.57 -2.30
CA SER A 186 1.74 -12.20 -2.52
C SER A 186 3.26 -12.15 -2.60
N GLN A 187 3.97 -12.97 -1.83
CA GLN A 187 5.42 -13.05 -1.87
C GLN A 187 5.90 -13.69 -3.17
N GLU A 188 5.24 -14.74 -3.64
CA GLU A 188 5.51 -15.35 -4.95
C GLU A 188 5.27 -14.35 -6.08
N ALA A 189 4.16 -13.64 -6.06
CA ALA A 189 3.86 -12.59 -7.03
C ALA A 189 4.92 -11.47 -7.02
N LYS A 190 5.43 -11.07 -5.84
CA LYS A 190 6.53 -10.10 -5.73
C LYS A 190 7.84 -10.60 -6.32
N THR A 191 8.14 -11.90 -6.22
CA THR A 191 9.37 -12.47 -6.82
C THR A 191 9.26 -12.58 -8.34
N MET A 192 8.05 -12.77 -8.87
CA MET A 192 7.78 -12.83 -10.31
C MET A 192 7.69 -11.45 -10.97
N GLY A 193 7.26 -10.42 -10.23
CA GLY A 193 7.20 -9.04 -10.66
C GLY A 193 8.12 -8.18 -9.80
N SER A 194 9.26 -7.75 -10.35
CA SER A 194 9.95 -6.59 -9.77
C SER A 194 8.93 -5.45 -9.79
N GLY A 195 8.49 -5.02 -8.59
CA GLY A 195 7.44 -4.01 -8.45
C GLY A 195 7.62 -2.89 -9.46
N GLU A 196 6.68 -2.71 -10.34
CA GLU A 196 6.78 -1.75 -11.44
C GLU A 196 7.03 -0.37 -10.85
N GLN A 197 8.26 0.11 -11.06
CA GLN A 197 8.58 1.50 -10.75
C GLN A 197 7.67 2.37 -11.62
N SER A 198 7.12 3.44 -11.04
CA SER A 198 6.43 4.47 -11.80
C SER A 198 7.19 4.76 -13.10
N GLU A 199 6.52 4.68 -14.26
CA GLU A 199 7.15 4.95 -15.55
C GLU A 199 7.75 6.34 -15.62
N MET A 200 7.14 7.31 -14.96
CA MET A 200 7.65 8.67 -14.85
C MET A 200 8.96 8.71 -14.06
N ILE A 201 9.03 8.04 -12.92
CA ILE A 201 10.26 7.95 -12.12
C ILE A 201 11.32 7.19 -12.89
N ARG A 202 10.95 6.12 -13.59
CA ARG A 202 11.85 5.36 -14.46
C ARG A 202 12.41 6.23 -15.59
N SER A 203 11.56 7.02 -16.26
CA SER A 203 11.96 7.94 -17.32
C SER A 203 12.88 9.04 -16.80
N ILE A 204 12.57 9.61 -15.63
CA ILE A 204 13.43 10.60 -14.97
C ILE A 204 14.79 9.98 -14.63
N ASN A 205 14.82 8.79 -14.03
CA ASN A 205 16.06 8.09 -13.72
C ASN A 205 16.88 7.79 -14.98
N GLN A 206 16.23 7.48 -16.10
CA GLN A 206 16.90 7.26 -17.36
C GLN A 206 17.51 8.56 -17.92
N ILE A 207 16.77 9.67 -17.89
CA ILE A 207 17.30 11.00 -18.29
C ILE A 207 18.48 11.36 -17.40
N VAL A 208 18.35 11.23 -16.08
CA VAL A 208 19.40 11.49 -15.11
C VAL A 208 20.65 10.67 -15.39
N LYS A 209 20.48 9.38 -15.69
CA LYS A 209 21.58 8.47 -16.03
C LYS A 209 22.29 8.93 -17.32
N TRP A 210 21.54 9.27 -18.37
CA TRP A 210 22.10 9.76 -19.62
C TRP A 210 22.84 11.09 -19.45
N VAL A 211 22.25 12.05 -18.77
CA VAL A 211 22.88 13.34 -18.42
C VAL A 211 24.18 13.09 -17.65
N GLY A 212 24.17 12.21 -16.66
CA GLY A 212 25.36 11.87 -15.87
C GLY A 212 26.48 11.25 -16.72
N ILE A 213 26.16 10.36 -17.67
CA ILE A 213 27.14 9.78 -18.58
C ILE A 213 27.75 10.85 -19.49
N VAL A 214 26.95 11.79 -19.99
CA VAL A 214 27.39 12.85 -20.91
C VAL A 214 28.18 13.92 -20.18
N ILE A 215 27.87 14.22 -18.93
CA ILE A 215 28.60 15.24 -18.13
C ILE A 215 30.08 14.87 -17.94
N ILE A 216 30.41 13.58 -17.79
CA ILE A 216 31.80 13.15 -17.55
C ILE A 216 32.75 13.52 -18.75
N PRO A 217 32.46 13.10 -19.97
CA PRO A 217 33.32 13.48 -21.11
C PRO A 217 33.33 15.00 -21.39
N ILE A 218 32.19 15.68 -21.19
CA ILE A 218 32.15 17.14 -21.33
C ILE A 218 33.05 17.80 -20.28
N GLY A 219 32.97 17.37 -19.02
CA GLY A 219 33.83 17.85 -17.94
C GLY A 219 35.31 17.67 -18.23
N LEU A 220 35.71 16.48 -18.74
CA LEU A 220 37.07 16.20 -19.13
C LEU A 220 37.52 17.10 -20.29
N LEU A 221 36.66 17.33 -21.28
CA LEU A 221 36.95 18.19 -22.45
C LEU A 221 37.10 19.65 -22.02
N LEU A 222 36.22 20.15 -21.16
CA LEU A 222 36.28 21.51 -20.59
C LEU A 222 37.56 21.71 -19.77
N PHE A 223 37.91 20.73 -18.94
CA PHE A 223 39.15 20.77 -18.17
C PHE A 223 40.37 20.78 -19.09
N TYR A 224 40.40 19.89 -20.11
CA TYR A 224 41.48 19.83 -21.08
C TYR A 224 41.62 21.17 -21.82
N GLN A 225 40.55 21.74 -22.34
CA GLN A 225 40.54 23.02 -23.02
C GLN A 225 41.05 24.14 -22.12
N SER A 226 40.59 24.21 -20.88
CA SER A 226 40.98 25.27 -19.92
C SER A 226 42.44 25.16 -19.53
N HIS A 227 42.94 23.97 -19.23
CA HIS A 227 44.29 23.78 -18.70
C HIS A 227 45.35 23.70 -19.79
N PHE A 228 45.11 22.94 -20.88
CA PHE A 228 46.13 22.68 -21.90
C PHE A 228 46.09 23.65 -23.07
N ILE A 229 44.90 24.13 -23.45
CA ILE A 229 44.78 25.06 -24.60
C ILE A 229 44.88 26.52 -24.11
N ASN A 230 44.13 26.87 -23.06
CA ASN A 230 44.10 28.23 -22.55
C ASN A 230 45.20 28.51 -21.50
N HIS A 231 46.04 27.50 -21.18
CA HIS A 231 47.15 27.61 -20.22
C HIS A 231 46.76 28.18 -18.83
N GLU A 232 45.50 27.94 -18.41
CA GLU A 232 45.02 28.37 -17.12
C GLU A 232 45.59 27.50 -15.99
N THR A 233 45.65 28.06 -14.79
CA THR A 233 46.11 27.32 -13.62
C THR A 233 45.14 26.17 -13.30
N ILE A 234 45.64 25.03 -12.76
CA ILE A 234 44.83 23.86 -12.38
C ILE A 234 43.65 24.29 -11.53
N ARG A 235 43.87 25.18 -10.58
CA ARG A 235 42.79 25.70 -9.70
C ARG A 235 41.67 26.37 -10.51
N ARG A 236 42.02 27.21 -11.46
CA ARG A 236 41.06 27.95 -12.29
C ARG A 236 40.34 27.04 -13.27
N SER A 237 41.04 26.09 -13.86
CA SER A 237 40.48 25.08 -14.75
C SER A 237 39.50 24.18 -14.07
N VAL A 238 39.85 23.62 -12.89
CA VAL A 238 38.93 22.81 -12.07
C VAL A 238 37.69 23.60 -11.66
N THR A 239 37.89 24.84 -11.21
CA THR A 239 36.76 25.69 -10.78
C THR A 239 35.79 26.01 -11.91
N ALA A 240 36.32 26.35 -13.11
CA ALA A 240 35.48 26.65 -14.26
C ALA A 240 34.72 25.40 -14.74
N THR A 241 35.41 24.25 -14.80
CA THR A 241 34.81 22.97 -15.19
C THR A 241 33.70 22.59 -14.21
N VAL A 242 33.95 22.69 -12.91
CA VAL A 242 32.95 22.37 -11.87
C VAL A 242 31.74 23.30 -11.98
N ALA A 243 31.93 24.59 -12.17
CA ALA A 243 30.83 25.55 -12.34
C ALA A 243 29.94 25.21 -13.55
N ALA A 244 30.58 24.79 -14.68
CA ALA A 244 29.85 24.33 -15.86
C ALA A 244 29.07 23.03 -15.58
N ILE A 245 29.69 22.06 -14.93
CA ILE A 245 29.05 20.78 -14.58
C ILE A 245 27.83 20.98 -13.65
N ILE A 246 27.96 21.82 -12.62
CA ILE A 246 26.84 22.10 -11.71
C ILE A 246 25.65 22.67 -12.46
N GLY A 247 25.88 23.57 -13.43
CA GLY A 247 24.83 24.15 -14.26
C GLY A 247 24.14 23.17 -15.21
N MET A 248 24.75 22.02 -15.50
CA MET A 248 24.19 20.98 -16.37
C MET A 248 23.36 19.93 -15.61
N ILE A 249 23.46 19.89 -14.29
CA ILE A 249 22.72 18.90 -13.48
C ILE A 249 21.29 19.38 -13.25
N PRO A 250 20.26 18.62 -13.71
CA PRO A 250 18.87 19.00 -13.54
C PRO A 250 18.33 18.63 -12.14
N GLU A 251 18.89 19.21 -11.09
CA GLU A 251 18.52 18.89 -9.69
C GLU A 251 17.03 19.07 -9.41
N GLY A 252 16.41 20.10 -10.02
CA GLY A 252 15.01 20.44 -9.75
C GLY A 252 14.02 19.41 -10.28
N LEU A 253 14.39 18.57 -11.23
CA LEU A 253 13.46 17.67 -11.89
C LEU A 253 12.89 16.61 -10.94
N TYR A 254 13.76 15.94 -10.21
CA TYR A 254 13.35 14.91 -9.25
C TYR A 254 12.56 15.50 -8.07
N LEU A 255 13.06 16.60 -7.52
CA LEU A 255 12.42 17.30 -6.41
C LEU A 255 11.01 17.79 -6.77
N LEU A 256 10.86 18.45 -7.92
CA LEU A 256 9.57 18.95 -8.39
C LEU A 256 8.57 17.82 -8.63
N THR A 257 9.02 16.70 -9.19
CA THR A 257 8.17 15.53 -9.41
C THR A 257 7.68 14.93 -8.10
N THR A 258 8.59 14.72 -7.14
CA THR A 258 8.23 14.19 -5.81
C THR A 258 7.28 15.13 -5.07
N ILE A 259 7.51 16.44 -5.15
CA ILE A 259 6.60 17.45 -4.57
C ILE A 259 5.22 17.38 -5.24
N ALA A 260 5.16 17.30 -6.56
CA ALA A 260 3.90 17.25 -7.30
C ALA A 260 3.09 16.00 -6.93
N LEU A 261 3.74 14.83 -6.84
CA LEU A 261 3.10 13.58 -6.40
C LEU A 261 2.62 13.67 -4.95
N ALA A 262 3.45 14.18 -4.04
CA ALA A 262 3.08 14.34 -2.64
C ALA A 262 1.88 15.29 -2.45
N LEU A 263 1.87 16.44 -3.15
CA LEU A 263 0.74 17.37 -3.11
C LEU A 263 -0.54 16.76 -3.70
N SER A 264 -0.43 15.99 -4.77
CA SER A 264 -1.56 15.29 -5.38
C SER A 264 -2.12 14.22 -4.44
N THR A 265 -1.25 13.46 -3.76
CA THR A 265 -1.63 12.50 -2.71
C THR A 265 -2.40 13.20 -1.59
N MET A 266 -1.88 14.30 -1.07
CA MET A 266 -2.55 15.07 -0.01
C MET A 266 -3.91 15.62 -0.47
N LYS A 267 -4.01 16.07 -1.71
CA LYS A 267 -5.28 16.58 -2.28
C LYS A 267 -6.33 15.47 -2.43
N LEU A 268 -5.94 14.28 -2.87
CA LEU A 268 -6.86 13.12 -2.95
C LEU A 268 -7.24 12.62 -1.56
N ALA A 269 -6.28 12.54 -0.64
CA ALA A 269 -6.52 12.19 0.76
C ALA A 269 -7.54 13.14 1.42
N SER A 270 -7.44 14.46 1.17
CA SER A 270 -8.42 15.44 1.69
C SER A 270 -9.84 15.24 1.14
N ARG A 271 -9.97 14.56 -0.01
CA ARG A 271 -11.25 14.16 -0.61
C ARG A 271 -11.72 12.76 -0.18
N LYS A 272 -11.09 12.17 0.85
CA LYS A 272 -11.36 10.81 1.36
C LYS A 272 -11.12 9.71 0.31
N VAL A 273 -10.26 9.95 -0.68
CA VAL A 273 -9.80 8.93 -1.61
C VAL A 273 -8.57 8.27 -1.00
N LEU A 274 -8.69 6.98 -0.68
CA LEU A 274 -7.58 6.18 -0.19
C LEU A 274 -6.65 5.82 -1.34
N LEU A 275 -5.38 6.16 -1.22
CA LEU A 275 -4.33 5.77 -2.15
C LEU A 275 -3.43 4.76 -1.47
N HIS A 276 -3.19 3.66 -2.14
CA HIS A 276 -2.27 2.62 -1.64
C HIS A 276 -0.80 3.03 -1.82
N ASP A 277 -0.48 3.72 -2.92
CA ASP A 277 0.90 4.15 -3.25
C ASP A 277 0.86 5.49 -4.02
N MET A 278 1.89 6.31 -3.88
CA MET A 278 2.05 7.55 -4.68
C MET A 278 2.13 7.28 -6.20
N LYS A 279 2.56 6.08 -6.61
CA LYS A 279 2.57 5.66 -8.01
C LYS A 279 1.17 5.55 -8.61
N SER A 280 0.16 5.26 -7.78
CA SER A 280 -1.24 5.16 -8.20
C SER A 280 -1.76 6.46 -8.81
N ILE A 281 -1.21 7.62 -8.43
CA ILE A 281 -1.56 8.92 -8.99
C ILE A 281 -1.13 9.03 -10.44
N GLU A 282 0.06 8.55 -10.76
CA GLU A 282 0.56 8.53 -12.13
C GLU A 282 -0.27 7.58 -12.99
N ALA A 283 -0.54 6.37 -12.49
CA ALA A 283 -1.39 5.40 -13.17
C ALA A 283 -2.78 5.99 -13.44
N LEU A 284 -3.39 6.64 -12.43
CA LEU A 284 -4.70 7.28 -12.56
C LEU A 284 -4.71 8.41 -13.61
N ALA A 285 -3.63 9.18 -13.71
CA ALA A 285 -3.50 10.26 -14.69
C ALA A 285 -3.37 9.77 -16.14
N ARG A 286 -3.04 8.50 -16.35
CA ARG A 286 -2.86 7.86 -17.66
C ARG A 286 -4.01 6.95 -18.08
N VAL A 287 -5.06 6.86 -17.26
CA VAL A 287 -6.22 6.01 -17.55
C VAL A 287 -7.03 6.61 -18.71
N ASP A 288 -7.09 5.89 -19.82
CA ASP A 288 -7.92 6.21 -20.97
C ASP A 288 -9.26 5.47 -20.92
N VAL A 289 -9.30 4.29 -20.31
CA VAL A 289 -10.49 3.45 -20.20
C VAL A 289 -10.66 3.03 -18.75
N LEU A 290 -11.81 3.34 -18.18
CA LEU A 290 -12.18 2.96 -16.81
C LEU A 290 -13.21 1.82 -16.88
N CYS A 291 -12.81 0.62 -16.44
CA CYS A 291 -13.69 -0.51 -16.24
C CYS A 291 -14.08 -0.59 -14.77
N VAL A 292 -15.34 -0.50 -14.46
CA VAL A 292 -15.86 -0.56 -13.10
C VAL A 292 -16.81 -1.72 -12.95
N ASP A 293 -16.72 -2.42 -11.81
CA ASP A 293 -17.70 -3.43 -11.44
C ASP A 293 -19.00 -2.76 -10.98
N LYS A 294 -20.12 -3.48 -11.09
CA LYS A 294 -21.43 -2.98 -10.69
C LYS A 294 -21.59 -3.03 -9.17
N THR A 295 -21.35 -4.20 -8.58
CA THR A 295 -21.70 -4.50 -7.18
C THR A 295 -20.63 -3.97 -6.22
N GLY A 296 -21.05 -3.14 -5.26
CA GLY A 296 -20.13 -2.54 -4.29
C GLY A 296 -19.24 -1.42 -4.84
N THR A 297 -19.29 -1.14 -6.16
CA THR A 297 -18.53 -0.06 -6.82
C THR A 297 -19.47 1.03 -7.35
N ILE A 298 -20.40 0.68 -8.23
CA ILE A 298 -21.43 1.60 -8.74
C ILE A 298 -22.65 1.59 -7.81
N THR A 299 -22.94 0.44 -7.21
CA THR A 299 -24.03 0.25 -6.25
C THR A 299 -23.48 0.13 -4.84
N GLU A 300 -24.31 0.47 -3.86
CA GLU A 300 -23.99 0.18 -2.46
C GLU A 300 -24.00 -1.34 -2.22
N PRO A 301 -23.13 -1.86 -1.33
CA PRO A 301 -23.06 -3.29 -1.01
C PRO A 301 -24.21 -3.76 -0.12
N THR A 302 -25.25 -2.95 0.03
CA THR A 302 -26.42 -3.25 0.85
C THR A 302 -27.63 -3.53 -0.05
N MET A 303 -28.33 -4.61 0.25
CA MET A 303 -29.62 -4.91 -0.36
C MET A 303 -30.75 -4.45 0.57
N ASN A 304 -31.67 -3.66 0.00
CA ASN A 304 -32.86 -3.24 0.70
C ASN A 304 -34.09 -3.79 -0.02
N VAL A 305 -35.02 -4.39 0.74
CA VAL A 305 -36.29 -4.83 0.18
C VAL A 305 -37.12 -3.60 -0.16
N LYS A 306 -37.31 -3.33 -1.45
CA LYS A 306 -38.10 -2.21 -1.93
C LYS A 306 -39.60 -2.50 -1.89
N GLN A 307 -39.98 -3.74 -2.18
CA GLN A 307 -41.38 -4.11 -2.35
C GLN A 307 -41.53 -5.63 -2.32
N ILE A 308 -42.54 -6.12 -1.64
CA ILE A 308 -42.99 -7.52 -1.73
C ILE A 308 -44.30 -7.57 -2.44
N ILE A 309 -44.40 -8.42 -3.46
CA ILE A 309 -45.62 -8.63 -4.27
C ILE A 309 -46.07 -10.07 -4.03
N CYS A 310 -47.16 -10.25 -3.30
CA CYS A 310 -47.79 -11.54 -3.17
C CYS A 310 -48.80 -11.76 -4.30
N SER A 311 -48.70 -12.88 -5.02
CA SER A 311 -49.70 -13.26 -6.03
C SER A 311 -50.65 -14.30 -5.42
N LYS A 312 -51.94 -13.92 -5.36
CA LYS A 312 -53.02 -14.82 -4.95
C LYS A 312 -54.07 -14.82 -6.06
N ASN A 313 -54.33 -15.97 -6.65
CA ASN A 313 -55.32 -16.14 -7.76
C ASN A 313 -55.10 -15.21 -8.97
N GLY A 314 -53.82 -15.01 -9.35
CA GLY A 314 -53.45 -14.19 -10.50
C GLY A 314 -53.60 -12.68 -10.29
N LYS A 315 -53.87 -12.24 -9.07
CA LYS A 315 -53.85 -10.82 -8.70
C LYS A 315 -52.66 -10.53 -7.77
N ASN A 316 -51.86 -9.55 -8.16
CA ASN A 316 -50.78 -9.06 -7.35
C ASN A 316 -51.33 -8.15 -6.23
N LEU A 317 -51.10 -8.55 -4.96
CA LEU A 317 -51.42 -7.73 -3.79
C LEU A 317 -50.10 -7.05 -3.34
N LEU A 318 -50.13 -5.71 -3.31
CA LEU A 318 -49.08 -4.89 -2.75
C LEU A 318 -49.31 -4.79 -1.22
N HIS A 319 -48.30 -5.18 -0.42
CA HIS A 319 -48.30 -4.96 1.01
C HIS A 319 -47.68 -3.62 1.38
N THR A 320 -48.21 -2.97 2.42
CA THR A 320 -47.65 -1.74 2.97
C THR A 320 -46.32 -2.05 3.70
N PRO A 321 -45.42 -1.07 3.86
CA PRO A 321 -44.15 -1.27 4.57
C PRO A 321 -44.33 -1.80 6.02
N GLU A 322 -45.46 -1.47 6.68
CA GLU A 322 -45.73 -1.87 8.05
C GLU A 322 -46.16 -3.35 8.15
N GLU A 323 -46.99 -3.84 7.21
CA GLU A 323 -47.39 -5.27 7.15
C GLU A 323 -46.18 -6.14 6.73
N LEU A 324 -45.23 -5.57 6.00
CA LEU A 324 -44.00 -6.21 5.60
C LEU A 324 -43.00 -6.38 6.74
N GLN A 325 -43.01 -5.49 7.71
CA GLN A 325 -42.04 -5.51 8.80
C GLN A 325 -42.25 -6.73 9.72
N GLU A 326 -43.47 -7.14 9.97
CA GLU A 326 -43.77 -8.39 10.72
C GLU A 326 -43.38 -9.65 9.92
N LEU A 327 -43.72 -9.70 8.63
CA LEU A 327 -43.37 -10.82 7.73
C LEU A 327 -41.86 -10.96 7.52
N LEU A 328 -41.13 -9.85 7.43
CA LEU A 328 -39.68 -9.83 7.27
C LEU A 328 -38.98 -10.24 8.57
N VAL A 329 -39.46 -9.85 9.73
CA VAL A 329 -38.91 -10.29 11.02
C VAL A 329 -39.03 -11.81 11.17
N ASP A 330 -40.16 -12.39 10.80
CA ASP A 330 -40.35 -13.85 10.84
C ASP A 330 -39.46 -14.55 9.82
N TYR A 331 -39.27 -13.98 8.62
CA TYR A 331 -38.41 -14.55 7.60
C TYR A 331 -36.92 -14.45 7.97
N THR A 332 -36.46 -13.33 8.52
CA THR A 332 -35.08 -13.14 8.97
C THR A 332 -34.74 -14.02 10.14
N LEU A 333 -35.70 -14.26 11.08
CA LEU A 333 -35.54 -15.20 12.19
C LEU A 333 -35.47 -16.66 11.69
N ALA A 334 -36.19 -16.99 10.62
CA ALA A 334 -36.23 -18.32 10.04
C ALA A 334 -35.01 -18.64 9.13
N SER A 335 -34.53 -17.66 8.38
CA SER A 335 -33.44 -17.86 7.41
C SER A 335 -32.04 -17.73 8.00
N ASN A 336 -31.91 -17.14 9.17
CA ASN A 336 -30.61 -16.82 9.80
C ASN A 336 -29.69 -15.99 8.89
N ASP A 337 -30.27 -15.32 7.90
CA ASP A 337 -29.57 -14.59 6.86
C ASP A 337 -29.58 -13.09 7.21
N ASN A 338 -28.40 -12.55 7.58
CA ASN A 338 -28.25 -11.14 7.97
C ASN A 338 -28.44 -10.15 6.82
N ASN A 339 -28.74 -10.63 5.61
CA ASN A 339 -28.95 -9.84 4.41
C ASN A 339 -30.42 -9.70 4.00
N ALA A 340 -31.37 -10.15 4.78
CA ALA A 340 -32.80 -10.02 4.55
C ALA A 340 -33.39 -8.80 5.28
#